data_aae6feb033e80a088fedb04ca48c5855
#
_entry.id   aae6feb033e80a088fedb04ca48c5855
#
_cell.length_a   1.000
_cell.length_b   1.000
_cell.length_c   1.000
_cell.angle_alpha   90.00
_cell.angle_beta   90.00
_cell.angle_gamma   90.00
#
_symmetry.space_group_name_H-M   'P 1'
#
loop_
_entity.id
_entity.type
_entity.pdbx_description
1 polymer ?
#
loop_
_entity_poly.entity_id
_entity_poly.type
_entity_poly.pdbx_seq_one_letter_code
_entity_poly.pdbx_strand_id
1 'polypeptide(L)'
;MLHVYSGNLYGGIESFLVSLARESARAPGGSVHEYALCFEGRLADELRDAGAAVHVLGAARVGRPWTVWSARRALRSLLNRGGYAAVVCHAAWPQALFGPVVRAVGVPLVFYQHDVLSGAHWVERWAGVTAPDLVLSNSHFTARSLERIYPRVPYRVRHPLVPAAAEVLSAPERASLRAELGAGEGEVVVLQACRMEEWKGHRLLLEALGRMREARGWRLWVAGGAQREAEARYEEGLRAQARALGFEGRVRFLGQRSDVPRLMRAADVHCQPNTSAEPFGLAFVEALQAGLPVVTTVLGGPLEIVDATCGQLVAPEAGALATALLRLVVDAEARRRLGAGGPARAAALCSPTVFLRGLDEDLGDVISGVAS
;
A
#
# COMPACT_ATOMS: atom_id res chain seq x y z
N MET A 1 3.56 -8.79 20.59
CA MET A 1 3.95 -7.49 20.02
C MET A 1 2.78 -6.53 20.02
N LEU A 2 3.03 -5.22 20.16
CA LEU A 2 1.99 -4.21 20.07
C LEU A 2 2.27 -3.28 18.89
N HIS A 3 1.34 -3.21 17.93
CA HIS A 3 1.40 -2.28 16.81
C HIS A 3 0.64 -1.00 17.15
N VAL A 4 1.28 0.16 17.03
CA VAL A 4 0.68 1.46 17.34
C VAL A 4 0.47 2.25 16.05
N TYR A 5 -0.79 2.63 15.78
CA TYR A 5 -1.16 3.40 14.58
C TYR A 5 -2.31 4.37 14.85
N SER A 6 -2.54 5.32 13.96
CA SER A 6 -3.62 6.30 14.13
C SER A 6 -5.02 5.72 13.89
N GLY A 7 -5.24 5.09 12.74
CA GLY A 7 -6.51 4.44 12.37
C GLY A 7 -7.62 5.36 11.87
N ASN A 8 -7.30 6.59 11.45
CA ASN A 8 -8.30 7.60 11.06
C ASN A 8 -8.55 7.73 9.55
N LEU A 9 -7.76 7.10 8.73
CA LEU A 9 -7.89 7.04 7.26
C LEU A 9 -7.79 5.57 6.83
N TYR A 10 -8.11 5.27 5.57
CA TYR A 10 -7.94 3.92 5.04
C TYR A 10 -7.10 3.96 3.74
N GLY A 11 -6.02 3.20 3.72
CA GLY A 11 -5.08 3.12 2.61
C GLY A 11 -4.14 1.92 2.73
N GLY A 12 -2.93 2.05 2.19
CA GLY A 12 -1.96 0.94 2.13
C GLY A 12 -1.49 0.44 3.49
N ILE A 13 -1.30 1.32 4.48
CA ILE A 13 -0.86 0.93 5.82
C ILE A 13 -1.96 0.11 6.52
N GLU A 14 -3.20 0.56 6.42
CA GLU A 14 -4.35 -0.11 7.01
C GLU A 14 -4.55 -1.50 6.38
N SER A 15 -4.52 -1.60 5.05
CA SER A 15 -4.56 -2.89 4.34
C SER A 15 -3.43 -3.82 4.77
N PHE A 16 -2.22 -3.30 4.93
CA PHE A 16 -1.09 -4.07 5.42
C PHE A 16 -1.32 -4.58 6.84
N LEU A 17 -1.78 -3.73 7.78
CA LEU A 17 -2.04 -4.12 9.17
C LEU A 17 -3.13 -5.20 9.28
N VAL A 18 -4.21 -5.08 8.50
CA VAL A 18 -5.26 -6.11 8.44
C VAL A 18 -4.72 -7.42 7.86
N SER A 19 -3.90 -7.34 6.82
CA SER A 19 -3.25 -8.52 6.24
C SER A 19 -2.30 -9.18 7.23
N LEU A 20 -1.52 -8.38 7.97
CA LEU A 20 -0.63 -8.87 9.03
C LEU A 20 -1.43 -9.59 10.13
N ALA A 21 -2.54 -9.02 10.58
CA ALA A 21 -3.39 -9.65 11.58
C ALA A 21 -3.94 -11.00 11.11
N ARG A 22 -4.44 -11.07 9.87
CA ARG A 22 -5.01 -12.29 9.30
C ARG A 22 -3.95 -13.39 9.11
N GLU A 23 -2.79 -13.03 8.61
CA GLU A 23 -1.74 -14.01 8.32
C GLU A 23 -1.01 -14.47 9.59
N SER A 24 -0.81 -13.59 10.59
CA SER A 24 -0.25 -13.98 11.88
C SER A 24 -1.18 -14.91 12.65
N ALA A 25 -2.51 -14.69 12.59
CA ALA A 25 -3.49 -15.59 13.21
C ALA A 25 -3.49 -17.01 12.61
N ARG A 26 -3.05 -17.16 11.35
CA ARG A 26 -2.93 -18.45 10.65
C ARG A 26 -1.60 -19.14 10.85
N ALA A 27 -0.58 -18.41 11.29
CA ALA A 27 0.78 -18.94 11.44
C ALA A 27 0.91 -19.69 12.79
N PRO A 28 1.11 -21.02 12.78
CA PRO A 28 1.23 -21.77 14.02
C PRO A 28 2.54 -21.42 14.74
N GLY A 29 2.45 -21.11 16.04
CA GLY A 29 3.62 -20.83 16.88
C GLY A 29 4.30 -19.48 16.64
N GLY A 30 3.71 -18.60 15.82
CA GLY A 30 4.20 -17.24 15.60
C GLY A 30 3.93 -16.29 16.78
N SER A 31 4.52 -15.11 16.69
CA SER A 31 4.30 -14.05 17.69
C SER A 31 2.84 -13.57 17.69
N VAL A 32 2.33 -13.24 18.87
CA VAL A 32 1.00 -12.63 19.01
C VAL A 32 1.08 -11.15 18.68
N HIS A 33 0.21 -10.69 17.76
CA HIS A 33 0.12 -9.31 17.32
C HIS A 33 -1.16 -8.65 17.87
N GLU A 34 -1.00 -7.57 18.62
CA GLU A 34 -2.09 -6.73 19.11
C GLU A 34 -1.96 -5.32 18.57
N TYR A 35 -3.05 -4.58 18.52
CA TYR A 35 -3.11 -3.27 17.86
C TYR A 35 -3.63 -2.19 18.81
N ALA A 36 -2.91 -1.09 18.93
CA ALA A 36 -3.31 0.09 19.69
C ALA A 36 -3.58 1.24 18.71
N LEU A 37 -4.84 1.66 18.61
CA LEU A 37 -5.32 2.68 17.70
C LEU A 37 -5.80 3.91 18.44
N CYS A 38 -5.67 5.10 17.81
CA CYS A 38 -6.22 6.34 18.35
C CYS A 38 -7.71 6.53 18.04
N PHE A 39 -8.22 5.89 16.99
CA PHE A 39 -9.58 6.08 16.54
C PHE A 39 -10.26 4.73 16.29
N GLU A 40 -11.54 4.67 16.62
CA GLU A 40 -12.45 3.63 16.13
C GLU A 40 -12.74 3.85 14.64
N GLY A 41 -13.26 2.82 13.98
CA GLY A 41 -13.69 2.85 12.60
C GLY A 41 -13.24 1.62 11.83
N ARG A 42 -13.30 1.70 10.50
CA ARG A 42 -13.11 0.57 9.59
C ARG A 42 -11.87 -0.28 9.90
N LEU A 43 -10.72 0.34 10.20
CA LEU A 43 -9.50 -0.42 10.53
C LEU A 43 -9.68 -1.25 11.81
N ALA A 44 -10.27 -0.64 12.86
CA ALA A 44 -10.49 -1.34 14.13
C ALA A 44 -11.44 -2.54 13.94
N ASP A 45 -12.49 -2.36 13.15
CA ASP A 45 -13.48 -3.40 12.86
C ASP A 45 -12.84 -4.55 12.07
N GLU A 46 -12.11 -4.24 10.98
CA GLU A 46 -11.43 -5.25 10.16
C GLU A 46 -10.33 -6.02 10.92
N LEU A 47 -9.64 -5.38 11.87
CA LEU A 47 -8.66 -6.05 12.75
C LEU A 47 -9.35 -7.00 13.74
N ARG A 48 -10.49 -6.58 14.32
CA ARG A 48 -11.29 -7.46 15.20
C ARG A 48 -11.88 -8.64 14.43
N ASP A 49 -12.37 -8.41 13.22
CA ASP A 49 -12.85 -9.47 12.31
C ASP A 49 -11.74 -10.45 11.92
N ALA A 50 -10.49 -9.97 11.89
CA ALA A 50 -9.31 -10.81 11.73
C ALA A 50 -8.92 -11.60 13.00
N GLY A 51 -9.64 -11.42 14.11
CA GLY A 51 -9.38 -12.07 15.40
C GLY A 51 -8.30 -11.39 16.25
N ALA A 52 -7.84 -10.19 15.86
CA ALA A 52 -6.80 -9.49 16.60
C ALA A 52 -7.35 -8.69 17.79
N ALA A 53 -6.58 -8.62 18.88
CA ALA A 53 -6.89 -7.73 20.00
C ALA A 53 -6.64 -6.26 19.59
N VAL A 54 -7.66 -5.42 19.74
CA VAL A 54 -7.61 -3.98 19.41
C VAL A 54 -7.87 -3.15 20.65
N HIS A 55 -6.92 -2.28 20.98
CA HIS A 55 -6.95 -1.35 22.11
C HIS A 55 -7.15 0.08 21.61
N VAL A 56 -8.19 0.76 22.03
CA VAL A 56 -8.45 2.14 21.65
C VAL A 56 -7.86 3.08 22.68
N LEU A 57 -6.84 3.86 22.26
CA LEU A 57 -6.13 4.80 23.13
C LEU A 57 -6.88 6.12 23.31
N GLY A 58 -7.87 6.40 22.46
CA GLY A 58 -8.60 7.66 22.39
C GLY A 58 -7.99 8.62 21.35
N ALA A 59 -8.86 9.48 20.81
CA ALA A 59 -8.54 10.40 19.71
C ALA A 59 -7.43 11.39 20.13
N ALA A 60 -6.18 11.11 19.74
CA ALA A 60 -5.05 12.00 20.00
C ALA A 60 -4.99 13.09 18.91
N ARG A 61 -5.15 14.35 19.31
CA ARG A 61 -5.10 15.52 18.42
C ARG A 61 -4.10 16.54 18.96
N VAL A 62 -3.06 16.83 18.19
CA VAL A 62 -1.98 17.75 18.62
C VAL A 62 -2.51 19.14 18.97
N GLY A 63 -3.52 19.63 18.24
CA GLY A 63 -4.21 20.90 18.57
C GLY A 63 -5.04 20.87 19.88
N ARG A 64 -5.11 19.69 20.55
CA ARG A 64 -5.76 19.49 21.86
C ARG A 64 -4.85 18.68 22.76
N PRO A 65 -3.83 19.28 23.41
CA PRO A 65 -2.77 18.56 24.11
C PRO A 65 -3.25 17.56 25.18
N TRP A 66 -4.36 17.83 25.85
CA TRP A 66 -4.95 16.92 26.83
C TRP A 66 -5.37 15.57 26.24
N THR A 67 -5.77 15.54 24.95
CA THR A 67 -6.12 14.29 24.25
C THR A 67 -4.88 13.45 24.01
N VAL A 68 -3.76 14.08 23.67
CA VAL A 68 -2.46 13.42 23.51
C VAL A 68 -1.99 12.85 24.85
N TRP A 69 -2.11 13.64 25.94
CA TRP A 69 -1.76 13.20 27.28
C TRP A 69 -2.61 12.00 27.72
N SER A 70 -3.93 12.02 27.47
CA SER A 70 -4.83 10.92 27.78
C SER A 70 -4.46 9.65 26.99
N ALA A 71 -4.22 9.74 25.68
CA ALA A 71 -3.81 8.61 24.86
C ALA A 71 -2.45 8.03 25.30
N ARG A 72 -1.49 8.88 25.65
CA ARG A 72 -0.19 8.45 26.21
C ARG A 72 -0.36 7.73 27.55
N ARG A 73 -1.26 8.19 28.42
CA ARG A 73 -1.58 7.53 29.68
C ARG A 73 -2.23 6.16 29.44
N ALA A 74 -3.14 6.06 28.48
CA ALA A 74 -3.78 4.80 28.09
C ALA A 74 -2.74 3.80 27.59
N LEU A 75 -1.84 4.22 26.68
CA LEU A 75 -0.76 3.36 26.20
C LEU A 75 0.17 2.92 27.34
N ARG A 76 0.59 3.82 28.22
CA ARG A 76 1.44 3.46 29.37
C ARG A 76 0.76 2.41 30.27
N SER A 77 -0.55 2.58 30.53
CA SER A 77 -1.32 1.61 31.31
C SER A 77 -1.41 0.25 30.61
N LEU A 78 -1.57 0.23 29.29
CA LEU A 78 -1.58 -0.98 28.48
C LEU A 78 -0.23 -1.70 28.55
N LEU A 79 0.88 -0.99 28.32
CA LEU A 79 2.22 -1.55 28.34
C LEU A 79 2.59 -2.14 29.72
N ASN A 80 2.20 -1.46 30.80
CA ASN A 80 2.47 -1.95 32.16
C ASN A 80 1.71 -3.23 32.52
N ARG A 81 0.60 -3.54 31.85
CA ARG A 81 -0.21 -4.73 32.09
C ARG A 81 0.07 -5.87 31.11
N GLY A 82 0.52 -5.54 29.90
CA GLY A 82 0.45 -6.46 28.77
C GLY A 82 1.67 -7.37 28.57
N GLY A 83 2.82 -7.09 29.19
CA GLY A 83 4.04 -7.92 28.98
C GLY A 83 4.51 -7.97 27.52
N TYR A 84 4.40 -6.85 26.79
CA TYR A 84 4.79 -6.78 25.38
C TYR A 84 6.30 -6.86 25.21
N ALA A 85 6.77 -7.76 24.35
CA ALA A 85 8.19 -7.94 24.04
C ALA A 85 8.75 -6.77 23.19
N ALA A 86 7.93 -6.16 22.34
CA ALA A 86 8.27 -4.98 21.53
C ALA A 86 7.04 -4.18 21.16
N VAL A 87 7.24 -2.88 20.87
CA VAL A 87 6.23 -1.98 20.32
C VAL A 87 6.68 -1.49 18.94
N VAL A 88 5.82 -1.64 17.95
CA VAL A 88 6.06 -1.17 16.57
C VAL A 88 5.19 0.05 16.29
N CYS A 89 5.80 1.22 16.13
CA CYS A 89 5.12 2.45 15.72
C CYS A 89 5.09 2.57 14.21
N HIS A 90 3.90 2.61 13.62
CA HIS A 90 3.72 2.73 12.17
C HIS A 90 3.60 4.19 11.73
N ALA A 91 4.55 4.66 10.92
CA ALA A 91 4.71 6.03 10.44
C ALA A 91 5.15 7.06 11.50
N ALA A 92 5.54 8.26 11.05
CA ALA A 92 6.15 9.28 11.88
C ALA A 92 5.22 9.83 12.98
N TRP A 93 3.91 9.89 12.72
CA TRP A 93 2.96 10.44 13.69
C TRP A 93 2.82 9.59 14.96
N PRO A 94 2.56 8.27 14.91
CA PRO A 94 2.59 7.42 16.10
C PRO A 94 3.94 7.41 16.80
N GLN A 95 5.04 7.39 16.04
CA GLN A 95 6.39 7.44 16.60
C GLN A 95 6.61 8.72 17.41
N ALA A 96 6.22 9.89 16.90
CA ALA A 96 6.33 11.17 17.61
C ALA A 96 5.50 11.22 18.89
N LEU A 97 4.29 10.70 18.84
CA LEU A 97 3.38 10.76 19.97
C LEU A 97 3.71 9.71 21.05
N PHE A 98 4.02 8.50 20.66
CA PHE A 98 4.04 7.34 21.54
C PHE A 98 5.45 6.80 21.82
N GLY A 99 6.42 7.06 20.94
CA GLY A 99 7.82 6.66 21.15
C GLY A 99 8.37 7.04 22.54
N PRO A 100 8.17 8.29 23.02
CA PRO A 100 8.60 8.68 24.36
C PRO A 100 7.96 7.85 25.49
N VAL A 101 6.71 7.40 25.32
CA VAL A 101 6.02 6.56 26.32
C VAL A 101 6.61 5.17 26.36
N VAL A 102 6.85 4.58 25.18
CA VAL A 102 7.44 3.24 25.06
C VAL A 102 8.83 3.21 25.70
N ARG A 103 9.67 4.20 25.38
CA ARG A 103 11.00 4.36 25.99
C ARG A 103 10.93 4.50 27.50
N ALA A 104 10.00 5.29 28.03
CA ALA A 104 9.84 5.52 29.47
C ALA A 104 9.39 4.27 30.22
N VAL A 105 8.75 3.31 29.55
CA VAL A 105 8.36 2.02 30.14
C VAL A 105 9.48 0.97 30.00
N GLY A 106 10.47 1.21 29.14
CA GLY A 106 11.59 0.28 28.92
C GLY A 106 11.28 -0.90 27.98
N VAL A 107 10.24 -0.78 27.15
CA VAL A 107 9.92 -1.79 26.14
C VAL A 107 10.69 -1.46 24.85
N PRO A 108 11.26 -2.43 24.13
CA PRO A 108 11.89 -2.24 22.85
C PRO A 108 10.99 -1.50 21.86
N LEU A 109 11.52 -0.44 21.22
CA LEU A 109 10.80 0.44 20.31
C LEU A 109 11.26 0.23 18.88
N VAL A 110 10.36 -0.17 18.00
CA VAL A 110 10.59 -0.31 16.56
C VAL A 110 9.79 0.74 15.81
N PHE A 111 10.41 1.39 14.84
CA PHE A 111 9.74 2.29 13.91
C PHE A 111 9.54 1.60 12.56
N TYR A 112 8.30 1.43 12.10
CA TYR A 112 8.04 0.94 10.76
C TYR A 112 7.78 2.12 9.82
N GLN A 113 8.75 2.36 8.94
CA GLN A 113 8.72 3.43 7.95
C GLN A 113 7.88 2.98 6.74
N HIS A 114 6.81 3.73 6.45
CA HIS A 114 5.94 3.49 5.30
C HIS A 114 6.10 4.53 4.18
N ASP A 115 6.63 5.71 4.50
CA ASP A 115 6.78 6.83 3.58
C ASP A 115 8.21 7.34 3.55
N VAL A 116 8.54 8.12 2.51
CA VAL A 116 9.81 8.84 2.42
C VAL A 116 9.84 9.94 3.48
N LEU A 117 10.89 9.94 4.30
CA LEU A 117 11.12 10.99 5.29
C LEU A 117 11.80 12.19 4.63
N SER A 118 11.18 13.35 4.70
CA SER A 118 11.72 14.59 4.16
C SER A 118 12.80 15.22 5.08
N GLY A 119 12.68 14.96 6.39
CA GLY A 119 13.43 15.65 7.44
C GLY A 119 12.97 17.09 7.70
N ALA A 120 12.09 17.62 6.85
CA ALA A 120 11.60 18.99 6.94
C ALA A 120 10.25 19.10 7.68
N HIS A 121 9.42 18.07 7.58
CA HIS A 121 8.10 18.09 8.20
C HIS A 121 8.21 18.05 9.74
N TRP A 122 7.44 18.89 10.42
CA TRP A 122 7.53 19.04 11.88
C TRP A 122 7.27 17.74 12.65
N VAL A 123 6.36 16.89 12.16
CA VAL A 123 6.07 15.57 12.77
C VAL A 123 7.27 14.65 12.67
N GLU A 124 7.97 14.66 11.55
CA GLU A 124 9.17 13.82 11.34
C GLU A 124 10.31 14.25 12.29
N ARG A 125 10.52 15.58 12.42
CA ARG A 125 11.48 16.11 13.37
C ARG A 125 11.13 15.77 14.81
N TRP A 126 9.83 15.79 15.14
CA TRP A 126 9.35 15.38 16.46
C TRP A 126 9.56 13.87 16.67
N ALA A 127 9.26 13.03 15.68
CA ALA A 127 9.57 11.60 15.73
C ALA A 127 11.06 11.34 15.97
N GLY A 128 11.93 12.12 15.33
CA GLY A 128 13.40 12.05 15.48
C GLY A 128 13.93 12.33 16.90
N VAL A 129 13.14 12.98 17.76
CA VAL A 129 13.54 13.22 19.18
C VAL A 129 13.67 11.91 19.95
N THR A 130 12.92 10.88 19.56
CA THR A 130 12.97 9.57 20.23
C THR A 130 13.46 8.51 19.25
N ALA A 131 14.75 8.18 19.32
CA ALA A 131 15.31 7.14 18.46
C ALA A 131 14.70 5.77 18.79
N PRO A 132 14.26 5.00 17.80
CA PRO A 132 13.89 3.60 17.99
C PRO A 132 15.14 2.71 18.14
N ASP A 133 14.96 1.46 18.57
CA ASP A 133 16.04 0.47 18.62
C ASP A 133 16.31 -0.11 17.23
N LEU A 134 15.28 -0.17 16.39
CA LEU A 134 15.35 -0.64 15.01
C LEU A 134 14.37 0.14 14.14
N VAL A 135 14.73 0.37 12.89
CA VAL A 135 13.81 0.82 11.84
C VAL A 135 13.54 -0.32 10.86
N LEU A 136 12.28 -0.61 10.61
CA LEU A 136 11.84 -1.44 9.50
C LEU A 136 11.38 -0.51 8.37
N SER A 137 11.97 -0.60 7.19
CA SER A 137 11.58 0.19 6.02
C SER A 137 10.85 -0.70 5.01
N ASN A 138 9.76 -0.19 4.44
CA ASN A 138 8.95 -0.95 3.50
C ASN A 138 9.61 -1.15 2.11
N SER A 139 10.71 -0.44 1.83
CA SER A 139 11.47 -0.55 0.58
C SER A 139 12.90 -0.03 0.76
N HIS A 140 13.82 -0.44 -0.11
CA HIS A 140 15.15 0.17 -0.19
C HIS A 140 15.06 1.65 -0.59
N PHE A 141 14.03 2.01 -1.38
CA PHE A 141 13.79 3.40 -1.75
C PHE A 141 13.48 4.28 -0.54
N THR A 142 12.57 3.88 0.34
CA THR A 142 12.24 4.64 1.56
C THR A 142 13.40 4.64 2.55
N ALA A 143 14.11 3.51 2.68
CA ALA A 143 15.25 3.37 3.59
C ALA A 143 16.35 4.44 3.35
N ARG A 144 16.59 4.83 2.09
CA ARG A 144 17.54 5.91 1.75
C ARG A 144 17.24 7.25 2.42
N SER A 145 16.01 7.46 2.84
CA SER A 145 15.60 8.70 3.52
C SER A 145 15.83 8.70 5.03
N LEU A 146 16.21 7.54 5.63
CA LEU A 146 16.44 7.41 7.06
C LEU A 146 17.54 8.32 7.61
N GLU A 147 18.59 8.57 6.84
CA GLU A 147 19.70 9.43 7.22
C GLU A 147 19.24 10.82 7.66
N ARG A 148 18.07 11.28 7.21
CA ARG A 148 17.53 12.60 7.53
C ARG A 148 16.96 12.69 8.96
N ILE A 149 16.59 11.56 9.57
CA ILE A 149 15.95 11.51 10.89
C ILE A 149 16.69 10.57 11.85
N TYR A 150 17.14 9.42 11.34
CA TYR A 150 17.75 8.36 12.15
C TYR A 150 19.09 7.87 11.58
N PRO A 151 20.11 8.75 11.43
CA PRO A 151 21.38 8.41 10.74
C PRO A 151 22.21 7.32 11.43
N ARG A 152 21.92 7.00 12.70
CA ARG A 152 22.68 6.04 13.51
C ARG A 152 21.85 4.87 14.02
N VAL A 153 20.59 4.79 13.63
CA VAL A 153 19.72 3.70 14.05
C VAL A 153 19.84 2.54 13.06
N PRO A 154 20.06 1.30 13.54
CA PRO A 154 20.05 0.13 12.65
C PRO A 154 18.72 0.01 11.93
N TYR A 155 18.77 -0.45 10.67
CA TYR A 155 17.55 -0.66 9.90
C TYR A 155 17.56 -1.98 9.13
N ARG A 156 16.38 -2.47 8.80
CA ARG A 156 16.15 -3.60 7.91
C ARG A 156 15.08 -3.22 6.87
N VAL A 157 15.22 -3.71 5.65
CA VAL A 157 14.16 -3.58 4.65
C VAL A 157 13.27 -4.80 4.73
N ARG A 158 11.97 -4.56 4.97
CA ARG A 158 10.92 -5.58 5.02
C ARG A 158 9.79 -5.14 4.10
N HIS A 159 9.77 -5.67 2.87
CA HIS A 159 8.67 -5.42 1.96
C HIS A 159 7.37 -5.89 2.61
N PRO A 160 6.29 -5.10 2.59
CA PRO A 160 5.04 -5.46 3.23
C PRO A 160 4.50 -6.78 2.69
N LEU A 161 3.99 -7.62 3.56
CA LEU A 161 3.31 -8.84 3.12
C LEU A 161 2.04 -8.51 2.32
N VAL A 162 1.80 -9.28 1.28
CA VAL A 162 0.57 -9.26 0.50
C VAL A 162 0.06 -10.69 0.41
N PRO A 163 -1.09 -11.01 1.04
CA PRO A 163 -1.67 -12.35 0.98
C PRO A 163 -1.96 -12.75 -0.45
N ALA A 164 -1.79 -14.02 -0.77
CA ALA A 164 -2.22 -14.52 -2.07
C ALA A 164 -3.72 -14.28 -2.26
N ALA A 165 -4.12 -13.82 -3.44
CA ALA A 165 -5.52 -13.59 -3.74
C ALA A 165 -6.30 -14.91 -3.64
N ALA A 166 -7.20 -14.99 -2.66
CA ALA A 166 -7.93 -16.22 -2.34
C ALA A 166 -8.95 -16.62 -3.42
N GLU A 167 -9.38 -15.68 -4.25
CA GLU A 167 -10.48 -15.88 -5.20
C GLU A 167 -9.95 -16.01 -6.63
N VAL A 168 -10.24 -17.13 -7.26
CA VAL A 168 -10.05 -17.35 -8.69
C VAL A 168 -11.40 -17.19 -9.37
N LEU A 169 -11.55 -16.21 -10.24
CA LEU A 169 -12.77 -16.09 -11.06
C LEU A 169 -12.80 -17.19 -12.11
N SER A 170 -13.92 -17.91 -12.17
CA SER A 170 -14.23 -18.77 -13.31
C SER A 170 -14.40 -17.94 -14.59
N ALA A 171 -14.25 -18.56 -15.76
CA ALA A 171 -14.44 -17.86 -17.03
C ALA A 171 -15.82 -17.21 -17.17
N PRO A 172 -16.95 -17.84 -16.78
CA PRO A 172 -18.25 -17.19 -16.78
C PRO A 172 -18.36 -15.99 -15.82
N GLU A 173 -17.83 -16.09 -14.60
CA GLU A 173 -17.84 -14.98 -13.63
C GLU A 173 -17.02 -13.81 -14.13
N ARG A 174 -15.84 -14.08 -14.72
CA ARG A 174 -15.01 -13.05 -15.35
C ARG A 174 -15.77 -12.36 -16.49
N ALA A 175 -16.42 -13.11 -17.36
CA ALA A 175 -17.19 -12.57 -18.47
C ALA A 175 -18.38 -11.73 -17.98
N SER A 176 -19.11 -12.21 -16.96
CA SER A 176 -20.23 -11.50 -16.36
C SER A 176 -19.79 -10.17 -15.74
N LEU A 177 -18.72 -10.16 -14.94
CA LEU A 177 -18.19 -8.94 -14.32
C LEU A 177 -17.70 -7.93 -15.39
N ARG A 178 -17.07 -8.42 -16.46
CA ARG A 178 -16.63 -7.58 -17.58
C ARG A 178 -17.81 -6.93 -18.29
N ALA A 179 -18.86 -7.69 -18.56
CA ALA A 179 -20.08 -7.17 -19.20
C ALA A 179 -20.79 -6.14 -18.30
N GLU A 180 -20.93 -6.43 -17.00
CA GLU A 180 -21.49 -5.50 -16.00
C GLU A 180 -20.75 -4.16 -15.99
N LEU A 181 -19.42 -4.20 -16.06
CA LEU A 181 -18.56 -3.01 -16.04
C LEU A 181 -18.34 -2.44 -17.46
N GLY A 182 -19.10 -2.93 -18.45
CA GLY A 182 -19.17 -2.39 -19.79
C GLY A 182 -17.96 -2.73 -20.67
N ALA A 183 -17.18 -3.78 -20.35
CA ALA A 183 -16.15 -4.28 -21.25
C ALA A 183 -16.74 -5.27 -22.24
N GLY A 184 -16.53 -5.00 -23.52
CA GLY A 184 -16.95 -5.87 -24.61
C GLY A 184 -16.10 -7.13 -24.72
N GLU A 185 -16.63 -8.12 -25.46
CA GLU A 185 -15.86 -9.31 -25.80
C GLU A 185 -14.62 -8.92 -26.62
N GLY A 186 -13.47 -9.48 -26.26
CA GLY A 186 -12.20 -9.18 -26.92
C GLY A 186 -11.54 -7.85 -26.58
N GLU A 187 -12.21 -6.95 -25.86
CA GLU A 187 -11.55 -5.71 -25.36
C GLU A 187 -10.50 -6.03 -24.30
N VAL A 188 -9.39 -5.29 -24.34
CA VAL A 188 -8.35 -5.33 -23.31
C VAL A 188 -8.70 -4.31 -22.23
N VAL A 189 -8.89 -4.79 -21.00
CA VAL A 189 -9.19 -3.94 -19.86
C VAL A 189 -7.89 -3.52 -19.18
N VAL A 190 -7.60 -2.23 -19.24
CA VAL A 190 -6.58 -1.57 -18.43
C VAL A 190 -7.21 -1.16 -17.10
N LEU A 191 -6.67 -1.60 -16.00
CA LEU A 191 -7.14 -1.24 -14.65
C LEU A 191 -6.14 -0.32 -13.98
N GLN A 192 -6.61 0.81 -13.46
CA GLN A 192 -5.93 1.61 -12.46
C GLN A 192 -6.69 1.51 -11.14
N ALA A 193 -6.07 0.90 -10.12
CA ALA A 193 -6.67 0.71 -8.80
C ALA A 193 -5.85 1.44 -7.74
N CYS A 194 -6.25 2.67 -7.38
CA CYS A 194 -5.57 3.49 -6.38
C CYS A 194 -6.47 4.63 -5.90
N ARG A 195 -6.04 5.35 -4.85
CA ARG A 195 -6.73 6.56 -4.37
C ARG A 195 -6.74 7.66 -5.44
N MET A 196 -7.76 8.53 -5.40
CA MET A 196 -7.90 9.70 -6.29
C MET A 196 -6.94 10.83 -5.92
N GLU A 197 -5.64 10.54 -5.96
CA GLU A 197 -4.56 11.49 -5.70
C GLU A 197 -3.83 11.82 -7.01
N GLU A 198 -3.53 13.10 -7.22
CA GLU A 198 -2.98 13.59 -8.48
C GLU A 198 -1.67 12.88 -8.87
N TRP A 199 -0.80 12.64 -7.90
CA TRP A 199 0.49 11.98 -8.11
C TRP A 199 0.40 10.49 -8.51
N LYS A 200 -0.80 9.87 -8.40
CA LYS A 200 -1.06 8.50 -8.91
C LYS A 200 -1.19 8.44 -10.44
N GLY A 201 -1.10 9.59 -11.12
CA GLY A 201 -0.90 9.68 -12.56
C GLY A 201 -2.13 9.41 -13.43
N HIS A 202 -3.35 9.56 -12.90
CA HIS A 202 -4.58 9.38 -13.69
C HIS A 202 -4.60 10.28 -14.94
N ARG A 203 -4.17 11.56 -14.81
CA ARG A 203 -4.09 12.48 -15.94
C ARG A 203 -3.12 12.00 -17.00
N LEU A 204 -1.94 11.53 -16.56
CA LEU A 204 -0.92 10.98 -17.45
C LEU A 204 -1.41 9.73 -18.18
N LEU A 205 -2.18 8.87 -17.49
CA LEU A 205 -2.80 7.69 -18.12
C LEU A 205 -3.82 8.11 -19.20
N LEU A 206 -4.69 9.07 -18.91
CA LEU A 206 -5.66 9.58 -19.89
C LEU A 206 -4.95 10.21 -21.10
N GLU A 207 -3.89 10.98 -20.90
CA GLU A 207 -3.08 11.55 -21.99
C GLU A 207 -2.44 10.46 -22.85
N ALA A 208 -1.88 9.42 -22.23
CA ALA A 208 -1.31 8.29 -22.96
C ALA A 208 -2.36 7.54 -23.78
N LEU A 209 -3.53 7.27 -23.21
CA LEU A 209 -4.66 6.65 -23.92
C LEU A 209 -5.19 7.54 -25.06
N GLY A 210 -5.16 8.87 -24.88
CA GLY A 210 -5.47 9.83 -25.94
C GLY A 210 -4.54 9.72 -27.15
N ARG A 211 -3.26 9.43 -26.95
CA ARG A 211 -2.29 9.19 -28.04
C ARG A 211 -2.55 7.90 -28.81
N MET A 212 -3.21 6.94 -28.18
CA MET A 212 -3.60 5.68 -28.82
C MET A 212 -5.12 5.56 -29.09
N ARG A 213 -5.81 6.68 -29.18
CA ARG A 213 -7.28 6.71 -29.38
C ARG A 213 -7.76 5.98 -30.64
N GLU A 214 -6.95 5.97 -31.70
CA GLU A 214 -7.26 5.27 -32.97
C GLU A 214 -7.17 3.74 -32.81
N ALA A 215 -6.41 3.25 -31.82
CA ALA A 215 -6.41 1.83 -31.51
C ALA A 215 -7.77 1.44 -30.90
N ARG A 216 -8.32 0.36 -31.42
CA ARG A 216 -9.59 -0.20 -30.94
C ARG A 216 -9.33 -1.35 -29.95
N GLY A 217 -10.38 -1.79 -29.26
CA GLY A 217 -10.33 -2.99 -28.43
C GLY A 217 -9.66 -2.78 -27.06
N TRP A 218 -9.70 -1.57 -26.51
CA TRP A 218 -9.30 -1.32 -25.12
C TRP A 218 -10.35 -0.55 -24.33
N ARG A 219 -10.33 -0.75 -23.03
CA ARG A 219 -11.17 -0.06 -22.04
C ARG A 219 -10.36 0.27 -20.80
N LEU A 220 -10.63 1.41 -20.17
CA LEU A 220 -10.04 1.79 -18.89
C LEU A 220 -11.06 1.64 -17.76
N TRP A 221 -10.68 0.94 -16.71
CA TRP A 221 -11.36 0.94 -15.42
C TRP A 221 -10.52 1.71 -14.41
N VAL A 222 -11.14 2.67 -13.72
CA VAL A 222 -10.53 3.44 -12.64
C VAL A 222 -11.24 3.07 -11.35
N ALA A 223 -10.60 2.27 -10.51
CA ALA A 223 -11.10 1.85 -9.20
C ALA A 223 -10.41 2.67 -8.11
N GLY A 224 -11.21 3.42 -7.37
CA GLY A 224 -10.80 4.34 -6.32
C GLY A 224 -11.78 5.49 -6.26
N GLY A 225 -12.25 5.82 -5.07
CA GLY A 225 -13.21 6.90 -4.87
C GLY A 225 -12.58 8.07 -4.12
N ALA A 226 -13.18 9.22 -4.29
CA ALA A 226 -12.84 10.40 -3.53
C ALA A 226 -13.24 10.23 -2.05
N GLN A 227 -12.29 10.40 -1.15
CA GLN A 227 -12.51 10.42 0.31
C GLN A 227 -12.57 11.86 0.85
N ARG A 228 -12.18 12.85 0.04
CA ARG A 228 -12.13 14.27 0.35
C ARG A 228 -12.68 15.10 -0.81
N GLU A 229 -13.15 16.30 -0.51
CA GLU A 229 -13.69 17.21 -1.52
C GLU A 229 -12.69 17.56 -2.64
N ALA A 230 -11.40 17.71 -2.30
CA ALA A 230 -10.34 17.94 -3.29
C ALA A 230 -10.20 16.77 -4.27
N GLU A 231 -10.34 15.54 -3.79
CA GLU A 231 -10.28 14.33 -4.60
C GLU A 231 -11.52 14.20 -5.51
N ALA A 232 -12.70 14.63 -5.03
CA ALA A 232 -13.91 14.67 -5.85
C ALA A 232 -13.78 15.66 -7.02
N ARG A 233 -13.25 16.87 -6.75
CA ARG A 233 -12.94 17.85 -7.79
C ARG A 233 -11.91 17.34 -8.80
N TYR A 234 -10.92 16.60 -8.31
CA TYR A 234 -9.93 15.97 -9.18
C TYR A 234 -10.57 14.92 -10.10
N GLU A 235 -11.42 14.04 -9.56
CA GLU A 235 -12.15 13.03 -10.36
C GLU A 235 -13.04 13.69 -11.43
N GLU A 236 -13.74 14.77 -11.09
CA GLU A 236 -14.55 15.54 -12.07
C GLU A 236 -13.67 16.08 -13.21
N GLY A 237 -12.49 16.60 -12.87
CA GLY A 237 -11.50 17.03 -13.86
C GLY A 237 -11.01 15.91 -14.78
N LEU A 238 -10.86 14.68 -14.26
CA LEU A 238 -10.50 13.51 -15.07
C LEU A 238 -11.63 13.11 -16.03
N ARG A 239 -12.88 13.16 -15.60
CA ARG A 239 -14.06 12.91 -16.45
C ARG A 239 -14.14 13.95 -17.58
N ALA A 240 -13.89 15.23 -17.27
CA ALA A 240 -13.82 16.30 -18.26
C ALA A 240 -12.68 16.07 -19.26
N GLN A 241 -11.51 15.64 -18.82
CA GLN A 241 -10.38 15.31 -19.68
C GLN A 241 -10.70 14.13 -20.62
N ALA A 242 -11.33 13.06 -20.13
CA ALA A 242 -11.74 11.93 -20.96
C ALA A 242 -12.72 12.34 -22.06
N ARG A 243 -13.70 13.25 -21.75
CA ARG A 243 -14.61 13.84 -22.75
C ARG A 243 -13.85 14.65 -23.77
N ALA A 244 -12.97 15.55 -23.35
CA ALA A 244 -12.19 16.39 -24.26
C ALA A 244 -11.30 15.59 -25.20
N LEU A 245 -10.81 14.42 -24.75
CA LEU A 245 -10.02 13.49 -25.55
C LEU A 245 -10.87 12.58 -26.45
N GLY A 246 -12.21 12.61 -26.31
CA GLY A 246 -13.15 11.91 -27.19
C GLY A 246 -13.29 10.41 -26.97
N PHE A 247 -12.95 9.92 -25.77
CA PHE A 247 -13.08 8.48 -25.43
C PHE A 247 -13.75 8.22 -24.07
N GLU A 248 -14.58 9.15 -23.58
CA GLU A 248 -15.29 8.96 -22.30
C GLU A 248 -16.07 7.64 -22.23
N GLY A 249 -16.64 7.19 -23.35
CA GLY A 249 -17.35 5.91 -23.46
C GLY A 249 -16.48 4.68 -23.23
N ARG A 250 -15.15 4.83 -23.28
CA ARG A 250 -14.18 3.76 -22.99
C ARG A 250 -13.64 3.80 -21.55
N VAL A 251 -14.03 4.78 -20.73
CA VAL A 251 -13.56 4.94 -19.34
C VAL A 251 -14.70 4.70 -18.37
N ARG A 252 -14.46 3.82 -17.40
CA ARG A 252 -15.40 3.58 -16.30
C ARG A 252 -14.74 3.96 -14.99
N PHE A 253 -15.24 5.01 -14.37
CA PHE A 253 -14.90 5.37 -12.98
C PHE A 253 -15.79 4.55 -12.06
N LEU A 254 -15.19 3.61 -11.32
CA LEU A 254 -15.91 2.62 -10.52
C LEU A 254 -16.15 3.09 -9.08
N GLY A 255 -15.59 4.25 -8.69
CA GLY A 255 -15.65 4.73 -7.33
C GLY A 255 -14.86 3.84 -6.36
N GLN A 256 -15.12 3.98 -5.07
CA GLN A 256 -14.52 3.14 -4.04
C GLN A 256 -15.10 1.72 -4.11
N ARG A 257 -14.22 0.71 -4.21
CA ARG A 257 -14.58 -0.70 -4.35
C ARG A 257 -13.94 -1.51 -3.22
N SER A 258 -14.67 -2.48 -2.70
CA SER A 258 -14.15 -3.49 -1.75
C SER A 258 -13.66 -4.77 -2.46
N ASP A 259 -14.05 -4.96 -3.72
CA ASP A 259 -13.75 -6.14 -4.53
C ASP A 259 -12.61 -5.91 -5.55
N VAL A 260 -11.65 -5.03 -5.21
CA VAL A 260 -10.47 -4.76 -6.06
C VAL A 260 -9.75 -6.04 -6.51
N PRO A 261 -9.56 -7.07 -5.67
CA PRO A 261 -8.97 -8.34 -6.11
C PRO A 261 -9.76 -9.01 -7.26
N ARG A 262 -11.09 -8.94 -7.24
CA ARG A 262 -11.93 -9.44 -8.34
C ARG A 262 -11.76 -8.62 -9.60
N LEU A 263 -11.68 -7.29 -9.48
CA LEU A 263 -11.42 -6.39 -10.61
C LEU A 263 -10.06 -6.71 -11.25
N MET A 264 -9.02 -6.94 -10.45
CA MET A 264 -7.70 -7.36 -10.95
C MET A 264 -7.78 -8.68 -11.72
N ARG A 265 -8.53 -9.68 -11.22
CA ARG A 265 -8.73 -10.95 -11.94
C ARG A 265 -9.53 -10.80 -13.23
N ALA A 266 -10.39 -9.80 -13.33
CA ALA A 266 -11.20 -9.53 -14.54
C ALA A 266 -10.48 -8.66 -15.57
N ALA A 267 -9.48 -7.87 -15.16
CA ALA A 267 -8.69 -7.02 -16.05
C ALA A 267 -7.66 -7.80 -16.87
N ASP A 268 -6.94 -7.10 -17.74
CA ASP A 268 -5.89 -7.67 -18.61
C ASP A 268 -4.53 -7.00 -18.40
N VAL A 269 -4.49 -5.76 -17.90
CA VAL A 269 -3.28 -4.98 -17.61
C VAL A 269 -3.55 -4.12 -16.39
N HIS A 270 -2.62 -4.07 -15.44
CA HIS A 270 -2.63 -3.04 -14.40
C HIS A 270 -1.71 -1.89 -14.81
N CYS A 271 -2.24 -0.65 -14.78
CA CYS A 271 -1.46 0.54 -15.09
C CYS A 271 -1.67 1.62 -14.04
N GLN A 272 -0.61 1.99 -13.33
CA GLN A 272 -0.59 3.12 -12.41
C GLN A 272 0.69 3.93 -12.64
N PRO A 273 0.66 4.95 -13.53
CA PRO A 273 1.84 5.70 -13.92
C PRO A 273 2.07 6.89 -12.98
N ASN A 274 2.57 6.61 -11.79
CA ASN A 274 2.84 7.62 -10.78
C ASN A 274 3.68 8.77 -11.35
N THR A 275 3.35 10.02 -10.98
CA THR A 275 4.09 11.23 -11.35
C THR A 275 5.02 11.71 -10.25
N SER A 276 4.93 11.10 -9.07
CA SER A 276 5.88 11.23 -7.96
C SER A 276 6.25 9.85 -7.44
N ALA A 277 7.36 9.79 -6.71
CA ALA A 277 7.90 8.52 -6.24
C ALA A 277 6.96 7.81 -5.26
N GLU A 278 6.58 6.59 -5.56
CA GLU A 278 5.81 5.70 -4.70
C GLU A 278 6.71 5.12 -3.61
N PRO A 279 6.34 5.16 -2.34
CA PRO A 279 7.13 4.53 -1.27
C PRO A 279 7.37 3.04 -1.47
N PHE A 280 6.32 2.28 -1.83
CA PHE A 280 6.39 0.87 -2.18
C PHE A 280 5.42 0.53 -3.30
N GLY A 281 4.11 0.44 -3.02
CA GLY A 281 3.06 0.18 -4.01
C GLY A 281 2.43 -1.21 -3.92
N LEU A 282 1.62 -1.46 -2.87
CA LEU A 282 0.92 -2.74 -2.66
C LEU A 282 0.08 -3.15 -3.88
N ALA A 283 -0.60 -2.19 -4.53
CA ALA A 283 -1.43 -2.46 -5.69
C ALA A 283 -0.67 -3.13 -6.85
N PHE A 284 0.63 -2.85 -7.00
CA PHE A 284 1.45 -3.54 -8.00
C PHE A 284 1.66 -5.01 -7.64
N VAL A 285 1.92 -5.31 -6.38
CA VAL A 285 2.09 -6.69 -5.91
C VAL A 285 0.78 -7.46 -6.03
N GLU A 286 -0.35 -6.84 -5.65
CA GLU A 286 -1.69 -7.42 -5.81
C GLU A 286 -2.01 -7.72 -7.28
N ALA A 287 -1.66 -6.81 -8.20
CA ALA A 287 -1.80 -7.01 -9.63
C ALA A 287 -0.93 -8.17 -10.15
N LEU A 288 0.32 -8.25 -9.70
CA LEU A 288 1.23 -9.36 -10.03
C LEU A 288 0.67 -10.71 -9.54
N GLN A 289 0.13 -10.77 -8.32
CA GLN A 289 -0.52 -11.96 -7.79
C GLN A 289 -1.77 -12.36 -8.61
N ALA A 290 -2.50 -11.37 -9.13
CA ALA A 290 -3.61 -11.62 -10.02
C ALA A 290 -3.18 -12.11 -11.41
N GLY A 291 -1.89 -12.14 -11.72
CA GLY A 291 -1.36 -12.51 -13.03
C GLY A 291 -1.50 -11.41 -14.07
N LEU A 292 -1.60 -10.15 -13.64
CA LEU A 292 -1.63 -9.00 -14.56
C LEU A 292 -0.21 -8.52 -14.87
N PRO A 293 0.12 -8.28 -16.15
CA PRO A 293 1.27 -7.45 -16.47
C PRO A 293 1.08 -6.04 -15.90
N VAL A 294 2.13 -5.51 -15.27
CA VAL A 294 2.13 -4.18 -14.67
C VAL A 294 2.85 -3.18 -15.57
N VAL A 295 2.23 -2.02 -15.82
CA VAL A 295 2.87 -0.87 -16.44
C VAL A 295 2.89 0.27 -15.45
N THR A 296 4.08 0.78 -15.14
CA THR A 296 4.27 1.89 -14.20
C THR A 296 5.50 2.72 -14.56
N THR A 297 5.72 3.81 -13.84
CA THR A 297 6.84 4.72 -14.08
C THR A 297 8.09 4.34 -13.27
N VAL A 298 9.25 4.77 -13.73
CA VAL A 298 10.57 4.54 -13.09
C VAL A 298 10.77 5.39 -11.81
N LEU A 299 9.76 5.46 -10.93
CA LEU A 299 9.73 6.33 -9.76
C LEU A 299 9.48 5.57 -8.45
N GLY A 300 10.52 5.47 -7.62
CA GLY A 300 10.40 4.95 -6.24
C GLY A 300 10.38 3.43 -6.11
N GLY A 301 9.58 2.93 -5.17
CA GLY A 301 9.44 1.51 -4.83
C GLY A 301 9.05 0.56 -5.96
N PRO A 302 8.27 0.97 -6.98
CA PRO A 302 8.00 0.13 -8.14
C PRO A 302 9.23 -0.43 -8.85
N LEU A 303 10.38 0.25 -8.78
CA LEU A 303 11.67 -0.25 -9.29
C LEU A 303 12.13 -1.53 -8.59
N GLU A 304 11.66 -1.79 -7.38
CA GLU A 304 11.96 -2.99 -6.60
C GLU A 304 10.95 -4.13 -6.87
N ILE A 305 9.77 -3.78 -7.40
CA ILE A 305 8.65 -4.72 -7.59
C ILE A 305 8.61 -5.24 -9.03
N VAL A 306 8.63 -4.32 -10.00
CA VAL A 306 8.40 -4.62 -11.42
C VAL A 306 9.73 -4.81 -12.14
N ASP A 307 9.84 -5.92 -12.87
CA ASP A 307 10.96 -6.19 -13.76
C ASP A 307 10.46 -6.70 -15.13
N ALA A 308 11.39 -7.02 -16.03
CA ALA A 308 11.06 -7.46 -17.39
C ALA A 308 10.31 -8.79 -17.48
N THR A 309 10.21 -9.56 -16.37
CA THR A 309 9.47 -10.83 -16.33
C THR A 309 7.99 -10.63 -16.06
N CYS A 310 7.58 -9.48 -15.45
CA CYS A 310 6.23 -9.27 -14.96
C CYS A 310 5.62 -7.91 -15.38
N GLY A 311 6.39 -7.02 -16.03
CA GLY A 311 5.85 -5.72 -16.40
C GLY A 311 6.81 -4.84 -17.21
N GLN A 312 6.47 -3.56 -17.26
CA GLN A 312 7.25 -2.53 -17.93
C GLN A 312 7.36 -1.29 -17.06
N LEU A 313 8.59 -0.83 -16.87
CA LEU A 313 8.94 0.43 -16.24
C LEU A 313 9.21 1.48 -17.33
N VAL A 314 8.48 2.57 -17.33
CA VAL A 314 8.56 3.61 -18.37
C VAL A 314 8.86 4.99 -17.80
N ALA A 315 9.38 5.90 -18.62
CA ALA A 315 9.49 7.30 -18.22
C ALA A 315 8.09 7.88 -17.90
N PRO A 316 7.96 8.83 -16.96
CA PRO A 316 6.70 9.47 -16.61
C PRO A 316 6.22 10.44 -17.70
N GLU A 317 6.09 9.94 -18.91
CA GLU A 317 5.74 10.67 -20.14
C GLU A 317 4.63 9.92 -20.89
N ALA A 318 3.64 10.68 -21.38
CA ALA A 318 2.49 10.12 -22.07
C ALA A 318 2.86 9.30 -23.33
N GLY A 319 3.94 9.66 -24.02
CA GLY A 319 4.42 8.94 -25.21
C GLY A 319 4.98 7.57 -24.88
N ALA A 320 5.86 7.50 -23.87
CA ALA A 320 6.46 6.25 -23.39
C ALA A 320 5.38 5.29 -22.85
N LEU A 321 4.46 5.83 -22.05
CA LEU A 321 3.34 5.09 -21.49
C LEU A 321 2.40 4.56 -22.59
N ALA A 322 2.06 5.40 -23.60
CA ALA A 322 1.23 5.00 -24.73
C ALA A 322 1.85 3.85 -25.52
N THR A 323 3.16 3.90 -25.78
CA THR A 323 3.88 2.83 -26.50
C THR A 323 3.81 1.52 -25.73
N ALA A 324 4.04 1.54 -24.40
CA ALA A 324 3.97 0.37 -23.55
C ALA A 324 2.55 -0.23 -23.51
N LEU A 325 1.53 0.60 -23.33
CA LEU A 325 0.14 0.16 -23.30
C LEU A 325 -0.32 -0.36 -24.66
N LEU A 326 0.01 0.33 -25.76
CA LEU A 326 -0.37 -0.11 -27.10
C LEU A 326 0.19 -1.50 -27.39
N ARG A 327 1.46 -1.77 -27.06
CA ARG A 327 2.05 -3.09 -27.17
C ARG A 327 1.22 -4.14 -26.43
N LEU A 328 0.80 -3.87 -25.20
CA LEU A 328 0.00 -4.82 -24.42
C LEU A 328 -1.45 -4.91 -24.91
N VAL A 329 -1.99 -3.91 -25.57
CA VAL A 329 -3.33 -3.97 -26.19
C VAL A 329 -3.33 -4.88 -27.40
N VAL A 330 -2.31 -4.81 -28.25
CA VAL A 330 -2.29 -5.55 -29.52
C VAL A 330 -1.65 -6.94 -29.40
N ASP A 331 -0.76 -7.15 -28.45
CA ASP A 331 0.01 -8.40 -28.29
C ASP A 331 -0.49 -9.21 -27.09
N ALA A 332 -1.40 -10.15 -27.36
CA ALA A 332 -1.94 -11.06 -26.34
C ALA A 332 -0.88 -12.02 -25.76
N GLU A 333 0.14 -12.37 -26.52
CA GLU A 333 1.21 -13.26 -26.06
C GLU A 333 2.12 -12.54 -25.06
N ALA A 334 2.48 -11.28 -25.34
CA ALA A 334 3.19 -10.43 -24.39
C ALA A 334 2.43 -10.29 -23.08
N ARG A 335 1.10 -10.06 -23.12
CA ARG A 335 0.28 -10.02 -21.90
C ARG A 335 0.36 -11.32 -21.10
N ARG A 336 0.18 -12.47 -21.77
CA ARG A 336 0.23 -13.78 -21.11
C ARG A 336 1.60 -14.04 -20.49
N ARG A 337 2.69 -13.78 -21.24
CA ARG A 337 4.05 -14.00 -20.78
C ARG A 337 4.37 -13.16 -19.54
N LEU A 338 4.09 -11.85 -19.57
CA LEU A 338 4.35 -10.97 -18.43
C LEU A 338 3.43 -11.29 -17.26
N GLY A 339 2.16 -11.60 -17.52
CA GLY A 339 1.23 -11.99 -16.46
C GLY A 339 1.65 -13.27 -15.76
N ALA A 340 2.18 -14.25 -16.49
CA ALA A 340 2.67 -15.52 -15.93
C ALA A 340 3.88 -15.35 -14.98
N GLY A 341 4.72 -14.33 -15.19
CA GLY A 341 5.85 -14.03 -14.30
C GLY A 341 5.45 -13.37 -12.98
N GLY A 342 4.28 -12.71 -12.96
CA GLY A 342 3.82 -11.91 -11.84
C GLY A 342 3.71 -12.65 -10.50
N PRO A 343 2.99 -13.79 -10.40
CA PRO A 343 2.78 -14.49 -9.14
C PRO A 343 4.08 -14.95 -8.46
N ALA A 344 5.04 -15.45 -9.22
CA ALA A 344 6.35 -15.87 -8.69
C ALA A 344 7.12 -14.65 -8.15
N ARG A 345 7.10 -13.53 -8.88
CA ARG A 345 7.73 -12.27 -8.46
C ARG A 345 7.10 -11.74 -7.17
N ALA A 346 5.78 -11.70 -7.08
CA ALA A 346 5.05 -11.27 -5.88
C ALA A 346 5.36 -12.16 -4.67
N ALA A 347 5.38 -13.47 -4.85
CA ALA A 347 5.70 -14.43 -3.79
C ALA A 347 7.15 -14.27 -3.28
N ALA A 348 8.11 -14.02 -4.17
CA ALA A 348 9.50 -13.80 -3.79
C ALA A 348 9.69 -12.53 -2.95
N LEU A 349 8.89 -11.47 -3.19
CA LEU A 349 9.04 -10.18 -2.51
C LEU A 349 8.18 -10.06 -1.26
N CYS A 350 6.93 -10.52 -1.32
CA CYS A 350 5.88 -10.14 -0.36
C CYS A 350 5.15 -11.35 0.25
N SER A 351 5.79 -12.53 0.27
CA SER A 351 5.23 -13.73 0.91
C SER A 351 4.95 -13.49 2.39
N PRO A 352 3.72 -13.77 2.89
CA PRO A 352 3.41 -13.69 4.31
C PRO A 352 4.36 -14.50 5.20
N THR A 353 4.68 -15.72 4.79
CA THR A 353 5.58 -16.60 5.55
C THR A 353 6.99 -16.02 5.68
N VAL A 354 7.53 -15.45 4.58
CA VAL A 354 8.86 -14.83 4.59
C VAL A 354 8.86 -13.56 5.45
N PHE A 355 7.80 -12.76 5.33
CA PHE A 355 7.64 -11.54 6.11
C PHE A 355 7.57 -11.84 7.61
N LEU A 356 6.67 -12.73 8.04
CA LEU A 356 6.46 -13.06 9.45
C LEU A 356 7.71 -13.63 10.10
N ARG A 357 8.38 -14.57 9.41
CA ARG A 357 9.66 -15.10 9.90
C ARG A 357 10.70 -14.01 10.07
N GLY A 358 10.90 -13.17 9.04
CA GLY A 358 11.88 -12.10 9.12
C GLY A 358 11.53 -11.03 10.15
N LEU A 359 10.24 -10.78 10.39
CA LEU A 359 9.81 -9.88 11.47
C LEU A 359 10.14 -10.46 12.84
N ASP A 360 9.88 -11.76 13.07
CA ASP A 360 10.21 -12.43 14.33
C ASP A 360 11.72 -12.46 14.57
N GLU A 361 12.54 -12.69 13.53
CA GLU A 361 14.01 -12.63 13.61
C GLU A 361 14.49 -11.22 13.98
N ASP A 362 14.05 -10.19 13.27
CA ASP A 362 14.43 -8.78 13.53
C ASP A 362 14.06 -8.33 14.96
N LEU A 363 12.88 -8.74 15.43
CA LEU A 363 12.44 -8.42 16.78
C LEU A 363 13.17 -9.23 17.85
N GLY A 364 13.53 -10.48 17.54
CA GLY A 364 14.39 -11.30 18.40
C GLY A 364 15.76 -10.63 18.64
N ASP A 365 16.37 -10.08 17.58
CA ASP A 365 17.63 -9.33 17.66
C ASP A 365 17.50 -8.09 18.56
N VAL A 366 16.40 -7.33 18.43
CA VAL A 366 16.15 -6.14 19.26
C VAL A 366 15.93 -6.52 20.73
N ILE A 367 15.15 -7.56 21.00
CA ILE A 367 14.82 -8.02 22.35
C ILE A 367 16.07 -8.55 23.06
N SER A 368 16.95 -9.26 22.35
CA SER A 368 18.20 -9.80 22.88
C SER A 368 19.34 -8.76 22.99
N GLY A 369 19.13 -7.54 22.48
CA GLY A 369 20.15 -6.49 22.45
C GLY A 369 21.28 -6.73 21.43
N VAL A 370 21.06 -7.61 20.44
CA VAL A 370 22.03 -7.98 19.40
C VAL A 370 21.91 -7.05 18.17
N ALA A 371 20.84 -6.26 18.06
CA ALA A 371 20.67 -5.29 16.98
C ALA A 371 21.66 -4.12 17.15
N SER A 372 22.88 -4.30 16.69
CA SER A 372 23.95 -3.29 16.65
C SER A 372 24.28 -2.89 15.21
#